data_29193dfba437c76b56fcd52238ce538b
#
_entry.id   29193dfba437c76b56fcd52238ce538b
#
_cell.length_a   1.000
_cell.length_b   1.000
_cell.length_c   1.000
_cell.angle_alpha   90.00
_cell.angle_beta   90.00
_cell.angle_gamma   90.00
#
_symmetry.space_group_name_H-M   'P 1'
#
loop_
_entity.id
_entity.type
_entity.pdbx_description
1 polymer ?
#
loop_
_entity_poly.entity_id
_entity_poly.type
_entity_poly.pdbx_seq_one_letter_code
_entity_poly.pdbx_strand_id
1 'polypeptide(L)'
;MNKSWKTIAIQAAIKAGEVIMDVYRRDFDVTHKSDNFPLTEADLKAHEAIVTQLEQTGIPILSEEGSEIPFEIRTKWDQFWMVDPLDGTKEFVKRNGEFTVNIALVVGHRPVFGVIYVPVHKTIYAGGSDDGASYKLVGPKDDISWETLINKVIPLSRKLKNYNNLNHVKVVTSRSHLNLKTQEFVNDLQNAGKNTEVVPSGSAYKFCLVAEGTADVYPRFGPCMEWDTAAGDAICEGVGGAVYVEHTSKRLFYNKESLFSPNFVAH
;
A
#
# COMPACT_ATOMS: atom_id res chain seq x y z
N MET A 1 -18.95 1.90 -5.24
CA MET A 1 -18.74 1.06 -4.03
C MET A 1 -19.64 1.51 -2.87
N ASN A 2 -20.04 0.58 -1.98
CA ASN A 2 -20.84 0.91 -0.80
C ASN A 2 -20.01 1.77 0.18
N LYS A 3 -20.55 2.93 0.60
CA LYS A 3 -19.88 3.85 1.53
C LYS A 3 -19.61 3.23 2.90
N SER A 4 -20.47 2.32 3.37
CA SER A 4 -20.24 1.60 4.62
C SER A 4 -19.03 0.68 4.56
N TRP A 5 -18.74 0.04 3.43
CA TRP A 5 -17.56 -0.80 3.24
C TRP A 5 -16.27 0.02 3.32
N LYS A 6 -16.27 1.23 2.74
CA LYS A 6 -15.14 2.17 2.85
C LYS A 6 -14.88 2.56 4.30
N THR A 7 -15.95 2.85 5.04
CA THR A 7 -15.88 3.17 6.47
C THR A 7 -15.30 1.99 7.26
N ILE A 8 -15.81 0.77 7.04
CA ILE A 8 -15.32 -0.45 7.69
C ILE A 8 -13.82 -0.65 7.41
N ALA A 9 -13.37 -0.51 6.16
CA ALA A 9 -11.96 -0.69 5.82
C ALA A 9 -11.05 0.35 6.49
N ILE A 10 -11.49 1.60 6.58
CA ILE A 10 -10.77 2.68 7.29
C ILE A 10 -10.64 2.37 8.78
N GLN A 11 -11.75 2.00 9.41
CA GLN A 11 -11.78 1.65 10.84
C GLN A 11 -10.96 0.40 11.13
N ALA A 12 -11.00 -0.60 10.24
CA ALA A 12 -10.18 -1.81 10.33
C ALA A 12 -8.68 -1.46 10.29
N ALA A 13 -8.25 -0.58 9.37
CA ALA A 13 -6.85 -0.16 9.28
C ALA A 13 -6.39 0.61 10.53
N ILE A 14 -7.22 1.50 11.08
CA ILE A 14 -6.91 2.23 12.31
C ILE A 14 -6.81 1.26 13.49
N LYS A 15 -7.78 0.34 13.63
CA LYS A 15 -7.80 -0.66 14.71
C LYS A 15 -6.59 -1.57 14.67
N ALA A 16 -6.20 -2.04 13.49
CA ALA A 16 -4.98 -2.82 13.30
C ALA A 16 -3.75 -2.01 13.72
N GLY A 17 -3.67 -0.74 13.31
CA GLY A 17 -2.56 0.14 13.69
C GLY A 17 -2.45 0.37 15.19
N GLU A 18 -3.56 0.45 15.95
CA GLU A 18 -3.55 0.51 17.41
C GLU A 18 -2.91 -0.74 18.00
N VAL A 19 -3.38 -1.92 17.56
CA VAL A 19 -2.88 -3.22 18.00
C VAL A 19 -1.38 -3.37 17.68
N ILE A 20 -0.96 -2.96 16.49
CA ILE A 20 0.46 -2.93 16.09
C ILE A 20 1.26 -2.03 17.04
N MET A 21 0.77 -0.82 17.33
CA MET A 21 1.47 0.13 18.18
C MET A 21 1.55 -0.32 19.64
N ASP A 22 0.60 -1.11 20.13
CA ASP A 22 0.67 -1.71 21.46
C ASP A 22 1.80 -2.74 21.57
N VAL A 23 2.03 -3.53 20.51
CA VAL A 23 3.19 -4.42 20.43
C VAL A 23 4.48 -3.60 20.23
N TYR A 24 4.48 -2.62 19.33
CA TYR A 24 5.64 -1.80 18.99
C TYR A 24 6.26 -1.08 20.18
N ARG A 25 5.47 -0.71 21.20
CA ARG A 25 5.93 0.03 22.40
C ARG A 25 6.62 -0.84 23.46
N ARG A 26 6.51 -2.16 23.37
CA ARG A 26 7.09 -3.13 24.31
C ARG A 26 8.12 -4.02 23.61
N ASP A 27 8.78 -4.86 24.38
CA ASP A 27 9.60 -5.92 23.80
C ASP A 27 8.68 -7.00 23.21
N PHE A 28 9.10 -7.57 22.10
CA PHE A 28 8.37 -8.59 21.37
C PHE A 28 9.32 -9.61 20.76
N ASP A 29 8.84 -10.84 20.62
CA ASP A 29 9.55 -11.92 19.97
C ASP A 29 9.41 -11.82 18.45
N VAL A 30 10.48 -12.19 17.74
CA VAL A 30 10.50 -12.30 16.29
C VAL A 30 10.66 -13.77 15.92
N THR A 31 9.70 -14.29 15.19
CA THR A 31 9.80 -15.59 14.53
C THR A 31 10.07 -15.39 13.04
N HIS A 32 10.31 -16.47 12.32
CA HIS A 32 10.54 -16.39 10.88
C HIS A 32 9.58 -17.33 10.16
N LYS A 33 8.97 -16.85 9.10
CA LYS A 33 8.17 -17.66 8.17
C LYS A 33 9.08 -18.66 7.44
N SER A 34 8.49 -19.62 6.72
CA SER A 34 9.23 -20.63 5.95
C SER A 34 10.18 -20.04 4.90
N ASP A 35 9.91 -18.83 4.43
CA ASP A 35 10.69 -18.04 3.49
C ASP A 35 11.73 -17.11 4.15
N ASN A 36 11.97 -17.27 5.48
CA ASN A 36 12.85 -16.43 6.30
C ASN A 36 12.42 -14.95 6.48
N PHE A 37 11.20 -14.58 6.12
CA PHE A 37 10.68 -13.27 6.49
C PHE A 37 10.30 -13.23 7.98
N PRO A 38 10.55 -12.11 8.68
CA PRO A 38 10.16 -11.97 10.07
C PRO A 38 8.64 -11.96 10.21
N LEU A 39 8.15 -12.60 11.26
CA LEU A 39 6.76 -12.59 11.69
C LEU A 39 6.75 -12.25 13.17
N THR A 40 5.88 -11.35 13.55
CA THR A 40 5.68 -10.97 14.95
C THR A 40 4.24 -11.19 15.38
N GLU A 41 3.98 -11.14 16.67
CA GLU A 41 2.60 -11.16 17.17
C GLU A 41 1.78 -9.95 16.68
N ALA A 42 2.44 -8.86 16.25
CA ALA A 42 1.77 -7.69 15.69
C ALA A 42 1.09 -8.01 14.36
N ASP A 43 1.75 -8.79 13.50
CA ASP A 43 1.22 -9.22 12.19
C ASP A 43 -0.10 -10.02 12.40
N LEU A 44 -0.06 -11.02 13.28
CA LEU A 44 -1.21 -11.90 13.55
C LEU A 44 -2.37 -11.15 14.21
N LYS A 45 -2.09 -10.32 15.22
CA LYS A 45 -3.13 -9.54 15.90
C LYS A 45 -3.74 -8.47 14.98
N ALA A 46 -2.95 -7.84 14.13
CA ALA A 46 -3.44 -6.92 13.12
C ALA A 46 -4.34 -7.64 12.11
N HIS A 47 -3.94 -8.83 11.66
CA HIS A 47 -4.76 -9.68 10.80
C HIS A 47 -6.14 -9.97 11.43
N GLU A 48 -6.17 -10.46 12.65
CA GLU A 48 -7.43 -10.74 13.37
C GLU A 48 -8.32 -9.50 13.48
N ALA A 49 -7.74 -8.36 13.84
CA ALA A 49 -8.46 -7.10 13.96
C ALA A 49 -9.08 -6.65 12.63
N ILE A 50 -8.35 -6.80 11.51
CA ILE A 50 -8.84 -6.44 10.18
C ILE A 50 -9.93 -7.40 9.73
N VAL A 51 -9.70 -8.71 9.82
CA VAL A 51 -10.65 -9.74 9.36
C VAL A 51 -11.97 -9.60 10.09
N THR A 52 -11.96 -9.46 11.43
CA THR A 52 -13.16 -9.26 12.25
C THR A 52 -14.04 -8.10 11.76
N GLN A 53 -13.42 -7.02 11.30
CA GLN A 53 -14.15 -5.87 10.75
C GLN A 53 -14.63 -6.13 9.32
N LEU A 54 -13.78 -6.66 8.45
CA LEU A 54 -14.10 -6.83 7.03
C LEU A 54 -15.12 -7.93 6.77
N GLU A 55 -15.21 -8.95 7.62
CA GLU A 55 -16.24 -10.01 7.54
C GLU A 55 -17.66 -9.46 7.52
N GLN A 56 -17.91 -8.31 8.17
CA GLN A 56 -19.20 -7.64 8.16
C GLN A 56 -19.64 -7.18 6.75
N THR A 57 -18.71 -7.11 5.80
CA THR A 57 -19.01 -6.75 4.41
C THR A 57 -19.58 -7.91 3.59
N GLY A 58 -19.38 -9.14 4.03
CA GLY A 58 -19.73 -10.37 3.30
C GLY A 58 -18.88 -10.61 2.05
N ILE A 59 -17.75 -9.87 1.91
CA ILE A 59 -16.83 -9.96 0.76
C ILE A 59 -15.66 -10.88 1.14
N PRO A 60 -15.22 -11.79 0.25
CA PRO A 60 -14.04 -12.62 0.49
C PRO A 60 -12.80 -11.80 0.86
N ILE A 61 -11.92 -12.36 1.69
CA ILE A 61 -10.70 -11.71 2.15
C ILE A 61 -9.50 -12.57 1.77
N LEU A 62 -8.54 -11.97 1.06
CA LEU A 62 -7.21 -12.52 0.80
C LEU A 62 -6.19 -11.71 1.60
N SER A 63 -5.63 -12.33 2.63
CA SER A 63 -4.67 -11.67 3.53
C SER A 63 -3.35 -12.41 3.55
N GLU A 64 -2.24 -11.69 3.66
CA GLU A 64 -0.90 -12.27 3.80
C GLU A 64 -0.79 -13.25 4.94
N GLU A 65 -1.39 -12.93 6.09
CA GLU A 65 -1.36 -13.76 7.30
C GLU A 65 -2.56 -14.73 7.39
N GLY A 66 -3.37 -14.79 6.33
CA GLY A 66 -4.50 -15.71 6.23
C GLY A 66 -4.10 -17.09 5.76
N SER A 67 -5.06 -18.01 5.78
CA SER A 67 -4.87 -19.33 5.18
C SER A 67 -4.69 -19.23 3.67
N GLU A 68 -3.87 -20.12 3.11
CA GLU A 68 -3.73 -20.22 1.66
C GLU A 68 -5.08 -20.55 0.99
N ILE A 69 -5.48 -19.74 0.02
CA ILE A 69 -6.70 -19.92 -0.75
C ILE A 69 -6.34 -20.33 -2.17
N PRO A 70 -6.72 -21.54 -2.63
CA PRO A 70 -6.41 -22.03 -3.96
C PRO A 70 -6.87 -21.07 -5.07
N PHE A 71 -6.11 -21.00 -6.16
CA PHE A 71 -6.40 -20.10 -7.28
C PHE A 71 -7.77 -20.38 -7.90
N GLU A 72 -8.16 -21.66 -8.01
CA GLU A 72 -9.46 -22.10 -8.55
C GLU A 72 -10.67 -21.60 -7.75
N ILE A 73 -10.45 -21.25 -6.47
CA ILE A 73 -11.46 -20.60 -5.62
C ILE A 73 -11.44 -19.09 -5.86
N ARG A 74 -10.26 -18.47 -5.85
CA ARG A 74 -10.09 -17.02 -5.96
C ARG A 74 -10.53 -16.47 -7.33
N THR A 75 -10.36 -17.25 -8.41
CA THR A 75 -10.79 -16.87 -9.77
C THR A 75 -12.29 -16.69 -9.90
N LYS A 76 -13.10 -17.22 -8.97
CA LYS A 76 -14.56 -17.09 -8.97
C LYS A 76 -15.05 -15.84 -8.24
N TRP A 77 -14.14 -15.07 -7.66
CA TRP A 77 -14.51 -13.87 -6.95
C TRP A 77 -14.63 -12.68 -7.90
N ASP A 78 -15.79 -12.09 -7.96
CA ASP A 78 -16.01 -10.84 -8.69
C ASP A 78 -15.33 -9.67 -7.98
N GLN A 79 -15.27 -9.73 -6.64
CA GLN A 79 -14.61 -8.76 -5.78
C GLN A 79 -14.11 -9.41 -4.49
N PHE A 80 -13.03 -8.86 -3.93
CA PHE A 80 -12.47 -9.35 -2.67
C PHE A 80 -11.60 -8.27 -2.02
N TRP A 81 -11.45 -8.36 -0.69
CA TRP A 81 -10.47 -7.58 0.06
C TRP A 81 -9.10 -8.22 -0.07
N MET A 82 -8.11 -7.41 -0.41
CA MET A 82 -6.70 -7.79 -0.39
C MET A 82 -6.01 -7.04 0.74
N VAL A 83 -5.36 -7.77 1.65
CA VAL A 83 -4.89 -7.24 2.93
C VAL A 83 -3.44 -7.61 3.18
N ASP A 84 -2.64 -6.63 3.54
CA ASP A 84 -1.37 -6.80 4.24
C ASP A 84 -1.50 -6.14 5.62
N PRO A 85 -1.58 -6.94 6.68
CA PRO A 85 -1.82 -6.42 8.03
C PRO A 85 -0.67 -5.58 8.57
N LEU A 86 0.58 -5.89 8.18
CA LEU A 86 1.79 -5.18 8.58
C LEU A 86 2.87 -5.25 7.49
N ASP A 87 2.76 -4.40 6.46
CA ASP A 87 3.83 -4.25 5.47
C ASP A 87 5.04 -3.54 6.09
N GLY A 88 6.20 -4.14 5.92
CA GLY A 88 7.43 -3.63 6.47
C GLY A 88 7.76 -4.21 7.84
N THR A 89 7.57 -5.51 8.07
CA THR A 89 7.93 -6.18 9.32
C THR A 89 9.42 -6.00 9.66
N LYS A 90 10.30 -5.92 8.63
CA LYS A 90 11.73 -5.57 8.84
C LYS A 90 11.91 -4.17 9.43
N GLU A 91 11.15 -3.21 8.96
CA GLU A 91 11.12 -1.83 9.45
C GLU A 91 10.53 -1.76 10.86
N PHE A 92 9.50 -2.56 11.13
CA PHE A 92 8.91 -2.72 12.46
C PHE A 92 9.94 -3.27 13.46
N VAL A 93 10.62 -4.37 13.12
CA VAL A 93 11.66 -4.98 13.97
C VAL A 93 12.82 -4.01 14.23
N LYS A 94 13.25 -3.25 13.22
CA LYS A 94 14.31 -2.22 13.33
C LYS A 94 13.85 -0.95 14.04
N ARG A 95 12.60 -0.83 14.40
CA ARG A 95 11.99 0.32 15.09
C ARG A 95 12.20 1.66 14.37
N ASN A 96 12.20 1.67 13.03
CA ASN A 96 12.36 2.90 12.25
C ASN A 96 11.02 3.60 11.91
N GLY A 97 9.88 2.98 12.23
CA GLY A 97 8.55 3.57 12.09
C GLY A 97 7.97 3.55 10.68
N GLU A 98 8.64 2.96 9.70
CA GLU A 98 8.23 2.97 8.30
C GLU A 98 7.48 1.68 7.90
N PHE A 99 6.46 1.32 8.64
CA PHE A 99 5.57 0.19 8.35
C PHE A 99 4.13 0.68 8.19
N THR A 100 3.32 -0.09 7.45
CA THR A 100 1.95 0.30 7.09
C THR A 100 0.97 -0.84 7.25
N VAL A 101 -0.31 -0.50 7.40
CA VAL A 101 -1.46 -1.40 7.22
C VAL A 101 -2.04 -1.13 5.85
N ASN A 102 -2.18 -2.14 5.02
CA ASN A 102 -2.68 -2.01 3.66
C ASN A 102 -3.96 -2.83 3.47
N ILE A 103 -5.04 -2.17 3.03
CA ILE A 103 -6.32 -2.81 2.72
C ILE A 103 -6.79 -2.29 1.36
N ALA A 104 -7.10 -3.18 0.42
CA ALA A 104 -7.64 -2.83 -0.88
C ALA A 104 -8.90 -3.61 -1.22
N LEU A 105 -9.87 -2.97 -1.86
CA LEU A 105 -10.94 -3.67 -2.56
C LEU A 105 -10.53 -3.85 -4.03
N VAL A 106 -10.43 -5.10 -4.44
CA VAL A 106 -10.18 -5.49 -5.82
C VAL A 106 -11.50 -5.93 -6.44
N VAL A 107 -11.81 -5.39 -7.62
CA VAL A 107 -12.97 -5.78 -8.44
C VAL A 107 -12.45 -6.33 -9.76
N GLY A 108 -12.83 -7.55 -10.09
CA GLY A 108 -12.16 -8.30 -11.15
C GLY A 108 -10.66 -8.41 -10.87
N HIS A 109 -9.86 -7.67 -11.62
CA HIS A 109 -8.40 -7.67 -11.48
C HIS A 109 -7.81 -6.29 -11.20
N ARG A 110 -8.63 -5.34 -10.72
CA ARG A 110 -8.23 -3.96 -10.48
C ARG A 110 -8.58 -3.52 -9.06
N PRO A 111 -7.65 -2.95 -8.30
CA PRO A 111 -7.97 -2.34 -7.05
C PRO A 111 -8.72 -1.02 -7.32
N VAL A 112 -9.94 -0.92 -6.81
CA VAL A 112 -10.83 0.25 -7.01
C VAL A 112 -10.86 1.19 -5.82
N PHE A 113 -10.47 0.69 -4.65
CA PHE A 113 -10.36 1.44 -3.41
C PHE A 113 -9.19 0.91 -2.59
N GLY A 114 -8.44 1.79 -1.97
CA GLY A 114 -7.31 1.44 -1.11
C GLY A 114 -7.30 2.28 0.17
N VAL A 115 -6.79 1.66 1.22
CA VAL A 115 -6.48 2.31 2.51
C VAL A 115 -5.05 1.93 2.86
N ILE A 116 -4.20 2.92 3.12
CA ILE A 116 -2.89 2.75 3.75
C ILE A 116 -2.87 3.57 5.03
N TYR A 117 -2.67 2.91 6.16
CA TYR A 117 -2.48 3.57 7.44
C TYR A 117 -1.03 3.47 7.87
N VAL A 118 -0.42 4.58 8.28
CA VAL A 118 0.95 4.69 8.81
C VAL A 118 0.85 4.91 10.32
N PRO A 119 0.92 3.85 11.16
CA PRO A 119 0.57 3.93 12.57
C PRO A 119 1.43 4.90 13.37
N VAL A 120 2.74 4.93 13.12
CA VAL A 120 3.68 5.82 13.84
C VAL A 120 3.37 7.29 13.55
N HIS A 121 2.99 7.60 12.32
CA HIS A 121 2.65 8.97 11.92
C HIS A 121 1.19 9.30 12.19
N LYS A 122 0.39 8.34 12.65
CA LYS A 122 -1.07 8.48 12.78
C LYS A 122 -1.68 9.10 11.52
N THR A 123 -1.31 8.58 10.36
CA THR A 123 -1.74 9.14 9.08
C THR A 123 -2.40 8.07 8.24
N ILE A 124 -3.58 8.38 7.74
CA ILE A 124 -4.34 7.51 6.84
C ILE A 124 -4.39 8.13 5.44
N TYR A 125 -4.20 7.31 4.44
CA TYR A 125 -4.45 7.59 3.03
C TYR A 125 -5.55 6.66 2.56
N ALA A 126 -6.58 7.20 1.91
CA ALA A 126 -7.69 6.38 1.41
C ALA A 126 -8.29 6.99 0.14
N GLY A 127 -8.64 6.14 -0.82
CA GLY A 127 -9.27 6.56 -2.07
C GLY A 127 -9.07 5.56 -3.19
N GLY A 128 -9.36 5.98 -4.42
CA GLY A 128 -9.21 5.14 -5.60
C GLY A 128 -10.06 5.61 -6.77
N SER A 129 -10.10 4.79 -7.82
CA SER A 129 -10.87 5.09 -9.04
C SER A 129 -12.38 5.14 -8.83
N ASP A 130 -12.89 4.42 -7.82
CA ASP A 130 -14.33 4.44 -7.48
C ASP A 130 -14.84 5.84 -7.06
N ASP A 131 -13.97 6.65 -6.49
CA ASP A 131 -14.27 8.04 -6.09
C ASP A 131 -13.65 9.07 -7.03
N GLY A 132 -12.69 8.66 -7.88
CA GLY A 132 -11.87 9.56 -8.68
C GLY A 132 -11.04 10.55 -7.84
N ALA A 133 -10.79 10.19 -6.58
CA ALA A 133 -10.02 11.00 -5.63
C ALA A 133 -9.38 10.12 -4.56
N SER A 134 -8.29 10.64 -3.98
CA SER A 134 -7.67 10.08 -2.78
C SER A 134 -7.44 11.17 -1.75
N TYR A 135 -7.43 10.79 -0.49
CA TYR A 135 -7.44 11.68 0.66
C TYR A 135 -6.34 11.31 1.64
N LYS A 136 -5.80 12.31 2.35
CA LYS A 136 -4.86 12.14 3.46
C LYS A 136 -5.43 12.78 4.71
N LEU A 137 -5.47 12.05 5.82
CA LEU A 137 -5.88 12.58 7.12
C LEU A 137 -4.82 12.23 8.17
N VAL A 138 -4.40 13.23 8.93
CA VAL A 138 -3.50 13.08 10.08
C VAL A 138 -4.33 13.08 11.36
N GLY A 139 -4.02 12.15 12.28
CA GLY A 139 -4.72 12.00 13.55
C GLY A 139 -6.18 11.56 13.39
N PRO A 140 -6.50 10.52 12.59
CA PRO A 140 -7.85 10.02 12.50
C PRO A 140 -8.34 9.57 13.88
N LYS A 141 -9.64 9.71 14.13
CA LYS A 141 -10.31 9.09 15.27
C LYS A 141 -10.80 7.70 14.89
N ASP A 142 -10.93 6.82 15.86
CA ASP A 142 -11.31 5.41 15.66
C ASP A 142 -12.70 5.25 15.04
N ASP A 143 -13.59 6.21 15.29
CA ASP A 143 -14.97 6.25 14.79
C ASP A 143 -15.14 6.99 13.45
N ILE A 144 -14.04 7.35 12.78
CA ILE A 144 -14.13 8.12 11.53
C ILE A 144 -14.84 7.33 10.44
N SER A 145 -15.81 7.98 9.78
CA SER A 145 -16.49 7.45 8.60
C SER A 145 -15.89 7.98 7.30
N TRP A 146 -16.12 7.26 6.19
CA TRP A 146 -15.76 7.74 4.86
C TRP A 146 -16.37 9.12 4.58
N GLU A 147 -17.63 9.32 4.92
CA GLU A 147 -18.31 10.60 4.72
C GLU A 147 -17.68 11.73 5.54
N THR A 148 -17.28 11.44 6.78
CA THR A 148 -16.56 12.39 7.61
C THR A 148 -15.21 12.73 7.01
N LEU A 149 -14.48 11.73 6.48
CA LEU A 149 -13.19 11.92 5.85
C LEU A 149 -13.32 12.84 4.63
N ILE A 150 -14.18 12.52 3.66
CA ILE A 150 -14.31 13.30 2.43
C ILE A 150 -14.85 14.72 2.65
N ASN A 151 -15.63 14.95 3.71
CA ASN A 151 -16.17 16.26 4.04
C ASN A 151 -15.21 17.16 4.83
N LYS A 152 -14.26 16.57 5.56
CA LYS A 152 -13.31 17.30 6.43
C LYS A 152 -11.93 17.49 5.81
N VAL A 153 -11.60 16.73 4.78
CA VAL A 153 -10.26 16.68 4.22
C VAL A 153 -10.30 17.12 2.77
N ILE A 154 -9.37 17.97 2.39
CA ILE A 154 -9.16 18.33 0.99
C ILE A 154 -8.56 17.09 0.27
N PRO A 155 -9.11 16.69 -0.88
CA PRO A 155 -8.51 15.62 -1.68
C PRO A 155 -7.04 15.92 -1.99
N LEU A 156 -6.24 14.90 -2.12
CA LEU A 156 -4.89 15.04 -2.66
C LEU A 156 -5.02 15.61 -4.07
N SER A 157 -4.58 16.84 -4.25
CA SER A 157 -4.91 17.64 -5.45
C SER A 157 -3.94 17.46 -6.60
N ARG A 158 -2.88 16.67 -6.39
CA ARG A 158 -1.84 16.53 -7.41
C ARG A 158 -2.31 15.58 -8.51
N LYS A 159 -2.57 16.15 -9.69
CA LYS A 159 -2.45 15.38 -10.93
C LYS A 159 -0.98 14.97 -11.04
N LEU A 160 -0.70 13.70 -10.87
CA LEU A 160 0.66 13.17 -10.96
C LEU A 160 1.23 13.60 -12.32
N LYS A 161 2.35 14.27 -12.28
CA LYS A 161 3.05 14.71 -13.50
C LYS A 161 3.84 13.51 -14.01
N ASN A 162 3.82 13.28 -15.30
CA ASN A 162 4.73 12.33 -15.90
C ASN A 162 6.18 12.76 -15.59
N TYR A 163 6.88 11.99 -14.79
CA TYR A 163 8.25 12.27 -14.33
C TYR A 163 9.22 12.45 -15.52
N ASN A 164 8.90 11.86 -16.68
CA ASN A 164 9.68 12.05 -17.90
C ASN A 164 9.69 13.49 -18.41
N ASN A 165 8.72 14.30 -18.02
CA ASN A 165 8.62 15.72 -18.40
C ASN A 165 9.22 16.67 -17.35
N LEU A 166 9.76 16.15 -16.24
CA LEU A 166 10.36 16.93 -15.18
C LEU A 166 11.87 17.07 -15.38
N ASN A 167 12.43 18.25 -15.11
CA ASN A 167 13.89 18.48 -15.07
C ASN A 167 14.49 18.03 -13.72
N HIS A 168 13.71 18.10 -12.63
CA HIS A 168 14.06 17.60 -11.32
C HIS A 168 13.09 16.48 -10.94
N VAL A 169 13.62 15.29 -10.63
CA VAL A 169 12.83 14.09 -10.35
C VAL A 169 13.19 13.53 -8.98
N LYS A 170 12.20 13.47 -8.09
CA LYS A 170 12.32 12.82 -6.80
C LYS A 170 11.92 11.35 -6.92
N VAL A 171 12.90 10.48 -6.76
CA VAL A 171 12.74 9.02 -6.86
C VAL A 171 12.65 8.44 -5.46
N VAL A 172 11.47 7.95 -5.06
CA VAL A 172 11.38 7.21 -3.80
C VAL A 172 11.82 5.76 -4.01
N THR A 173 12.71 5.27 -3.14
CA THR A 173 13.29 3.92 -3.24
C THR A 173 13.08 3.14 -1.95
N SER A 174 13.19 1.81 -2.03
CA SER A 174 13.16 0.99 -0.83
C SER A 174 14.41 1.23 0.02
N ARG A 175 14.21 1.49 1.31
CA ARG A 175 15.31 1.63 2.28
C ARG A 175 16.10 0.34 2.46
N SER A 176 15.39 -0.78 2.54
CA SER A 176 15.97 -2.09 2.84
C SER A 176 16.30 -2.94 1.61
N HIS A 177 15.87 -2.53 0.40
CA HIS A 177 15.98 -3.33 -0.82
C HIS A 177 16.44 -2.49 -2.02
N LEU A 178 17.38 -1.56 -1.79
CA LEU A 178 18.05 -0.88 -2.91
C LEU A 178 18.90 -1.90 -3.66
N ASN A 179 18.66 -2.08 -4.95
CA ASN A 179 19.37 -3.02 -5.81
C ASN A 179 19.95 -2.33 -7.05
N LEU A 180 20.77 -3.06 -7.79
CA LEU A 180 21.46 -2.55 -8.99
C LEU A 180 20.48 -1.98 -10.02
N LYS A 181 19.35 -2.65 -10.29
CA LYS A 181 18.35 -2.15 -11.25
C LYS A 181 17.73 -0.81 -10.83
N THR A 182 17.48 -0.63 -9.54
CA THR A 182 16.98 0.66 -9.04
C THR A 182 18.03 1.76 -9.21
N GLN A 183 19.31 1.43 -8.99
CA GLN A 183 20.40 2.37 -9.23
C GLN A 183 20.55 2.70 -10.73
N GLU A 184 20.44 1.68 -11.60
CA GLU A 184 20.44 1.87 -13.07
C GLU A 184 19.30 2.81 -13.51
N PHE A 185 18.09 2.63 -12.99
CA PHE A 185 16.95 3.51 -13.26
C PHE A 185 17.26 4.98 -12.89
N VAL A 186 17.88 5.23 -11.74
CA VAL A 186 18.29 6.58 -11.32
C VAL A 186 19.38 7.13 -12.25
N ASN A 187 20.38 6.31 -12.59
CA ASN A 187 21.46 6.69 -13.49
C ASN A 187 20.93 7.03 -14.90
N ASP A 188 19.93 6.29 -15.40
CA ASP A 188 19.32 6.56 -16.71
C ASP A 188 18.60 7.91 -16.72
N LEU A 189 17.93 8.28 -15.63
CA LEU A 189 17.34 9.63 -15.49
C LEU A 189 18.42 10.71 -15.51
N GLN A 190 19.55 10.49 -14.83
CA GLN A 190 20.68 11.44 -14.81
C GLN A 190 21.34 11.56 -16.18
N ASN A 191 21.56 10.42 -16.86
CA ASN A 191 22.11 10.39 -18.23
C ASN A 191 21.20 11.09 -19.24
N ALA A 192 19.88 11.10 -18.99
CA ALA A 192 18.90 11.87 -19.74
C ALA A 192 18.89 13.37 -19.38
N GLY A 193 19.82 13.84 -18.57
CA GLY A 193 19.99 15.26 -18.21
C GLY A 193 19.09 15.73 -17.07
N LYS A 194 18.47 14.79 -16.30
CA LYS A 194 17.60 15.14 -15.17
C LYS A 194 18.41 15.30 -13.87
N ASN A 195 18.03 16.26 -13.06
CA ASN A 195 18.48 16.33 -11.68
C ASN A 195 17.63 15.37 -10.84
N THR A 196 18.26 14.42 -10.13
CA THR A 196 17.56 13.42 -9.35
C THR A 196 17.82 13.57 -7.85
N GLU A 197 16.77 13.43 -7.06
CA GLU A 197 16.83 13.33 -5.60
C GLU A 197 16.30 11.95 -5.19
N VAL A 198 17.09 11.15 -4.48
CA VAL A 198 16.67 9.83 -3.99
C VAL A 198 16.15 9.94 -2.56
N VAL A 199 14.91 9.51 -2.35
CA VAL A 199 14.22 9.54 -1.05
C VAL A 199 14.03 8.09 -0.58
N PRO A 200 14.81 7.58 0.39
CA PRO A 200 14.62 6.23 0.91
C PRO A 200 13.40 6.17 1.84
N SER A 201 12.52 5.19 1.65
CA SER A 201 11.36 4.96 2.53
C SER A 201 11.00 3.47 2.58
N GLY A 202 10.36 3.02 3.68
CA GLY A 202 9.89 1.66 3.88
C GLY A 202 8.47 1.44 3.34
N SER A 203 8.07 0.19 3.24
CA SER A 203 6.69 -0.32 3.00
C SER A 203 5.91 0.34 1.86
N ALA A 204 4.59 0.16 1.83
CA ALA A 204 3.66 0.81 0.91
C ALA A 204 3.54 2.34 1.13
N TYR A 205 4.15 2.89 2.18
CA TYR A 205 4.22 4.35 2.39
C TYR A 205 4.83 5.07 1.18
N LYS A 206 5.67 4.41 0.39
CA LYS A 206 6.24 4.94 -0.86
C LYS A 206 5.18 5.35 -1.89
N PHE A 207 4.07 4.59 -2.01
CA PHE A 207 2.94 4.98 -2.85
C PHE A 207 2.26 6.26 -2.35
N CYS A 208 2.15 6.42 -1.03
CA CYS A 208 1.59 7.62 -0.43
C CYS A 208 2.42 8.86 -0.75
N LEU A 209 3.76 8.74 -0.69
CA LEU A 209 4.68 9.84 -1.05
C LEU A 209 4.54 10.24 -2.52
N VAL A 210 4.31 9.28 -3.42
CA VAL A 210 4.00 9.56 -4.82
C VAL A 210 2.64 10.23 -4.93
N ALA A 211 1.60 9.65 -4.33
CA ALA A 211 0.23 10.17 -4.45
C ALA A 211 0.07 11.59 -3.89
N GLU A 212 0.77 11.96 -2.82
CA GLU A 212 0.76 13.33 -2.27
C GLU A 212 1.75 14.28 -2.95
N GLY A 213 2.61 13.73 -3.82
CA GLY A 213 3.60 14.48 -4.59
C GLY A 213 4.84 14.91 -3.83
N THR A 214 5.13 14.27 -2.71
CA THR A 214 6.43 14.38 -2.03
C THR A 214 7.53 13.69 -2.85
N ALA A 215 7.17 12.63 -3.61
CA ALA A 215 8.01 12.00 -4.62
C ALA A 215 7.30 12.03 -5.99
N ASP A 216 8.07 11.89 -7.07
CA ASP A 216 7.56 11.92 -8.44
C ASP A 216 7.40 10.51 -9.03
N VAL A 217 8.22 9.56 -8.58
CA VAL A 217 8.22 8.20 -9.10
C VAL A 217 8.72 7.20 -8.06
N TYR A 218 8.11 6.00 -8.06
CA TYR A 218 8.50 4.85 -7.25
C TYR A 218 8.79 3.65 -8.14
N PRO A 219 10.06 3.38 -8.49
CA PRO A 219 10.48 2.13 -9.13
C PRO A 219 10.63 1.01 -8.09
N ARG A 220 10.12 -0.18 -8.38
CA ARG A 220 10.31 -1.40 -7.58
C ARG A 220 10.76 -2.54 -8.46
N PHE A 221 12.04 -2.91 -8.37
CA PHE A 221 12.69 -3.96 -9.15
C PHE A 221 13.20 -5.08 -8.25
N GLY A 222 12.30 -5.69 -7.51
CA GLY A 222 12.61 -6.78 -6.60
C GLY A 222 11.35 -7.44 -6.07
N PRO A 223 11.46 -8.57 -5.37
CA PRO A 223 10.31 -9.33 -4.90
C PRO A 223 9.30 -8.45 -4.16
N CYS A 224 8.04 -8.62 -4.51
CA CYS A 224 6.91 -7.88 -3.99
C CYS A 224 5.65 -8.71 -4.21
N MET A 225 4.75 -8.70 -3.26
CA MET A 225 3.48 -9.42 -3.36
C MET A 225 2.36 -8.47 -3.83
N GLU A 226 1.24 -9.04 -4.26
CA GLU A 226 0.08 -8.24 -4.69
C GLU A 226 -0.50 -7.40 -3.54
N TRP A 227 -0.52 -7.91 -2.32
CA TRP A 227 -1.03 -7.17 -1.15
C TRP A 227 -0.15 -6.00 -0.73
N ASP A 228 1.16 -5.98 -1.07
CA ASP A 228 2.04 -4.82 -0.86
C ASP A 228 1.70 -3.66 -1.80
N THR A 229 1.00 -3.93 -2.92
CA THR A 229 0.82 -2.96 -4.01
C THR A 229 -0.62 -2.51 -4.21
N ALA A 230 -1.61 -3.36 -3.94
CA ALA A 230 -3.00 -3.11 -4.32
C ALA A 230 -3.58 -1.82 -3.72
N ALA A 231 -3.37 -1.57 -2.43
CA ALA A 231 -3.86 -0.34 -1.79
C ALA A 231 -3.18 0.91 -2.36
N GLY A 232 -1.86 0.82 -2.59
CA GLY A 232 -1.07 1.91 -3.17
C GLY A 232 -1.45 2.21 -4.62
N ASP A 233 -1.71 1.18 -5.45
CA ASP A 233 -2.17 1.35 -6.84
C ASP A 233 -3.52 2.07 -6.87
N ALA A 234 -4.49 1.66 -6.03
CA ALA A 234 -5.78 2.34 -5.94
C ALA A 234 -5.62 3.83 -5.55
N ILE A 235 -4.81 4.13 -4.52
CA ILE A 235 -4.58 5.50 -4.05
C ILE A 235 -3.90 6.34 -5.13
N CYS A 236 -2.91 5.81 -5.85
CA CYS A 236 -2.28 6.50 -6.97
C CYS A 236 -3.29 6.76 -8.10
N GLU A 237 -4.16 5.81 -8.42
CA GLU A 237 -5.20 5.99 -9.44
C GLU A 237 -6.18 7.10 -9.07
N GLY A 238 -6.57 7.22 -7.80
CA GLY A 238 -7.45 8.28 -7.31
C GLY A 238 -6.90 9.70 -7.47
N VAL A 239 -5.59 9.86 -7.68
CA VAL A 239 -4.94 11.16 -7.97
C VAL A 239 -4.52 11.31 -9.44
N GLY A 240 -4.96 10.38 -10.31
CA GLY A 240 -4.66 10.40 -11.73
C GLY A 240 -3.34 9.77 -12.13
N GLY A 241 -2.70 9.01 -11.21
CA GLY A 241 -1.51 8.22 -11.47
C GLY A 241 -1.82 6.76 -11.83
N ALA A 242 -0.78 5.95 -11.88
CA ALA A 242 -0.90 4.53 -12.13
C ALA A 242 0.37 3.76 -11.73
N VAL A 243 0.22 2.44 -11.60
CA VAL A 243 1.34 1.53 -11.40
C VAL A 243 1.49 0.66 -12.65
N TYR A 244 2.61 0.79 -13.32
CA TYR A 244 2.88 0.11 -14.60
C TYR A 244 3.92 -1.00 -14.41
N VAL A 245 3.72 -2.11 -15.10
CA VAL A 245 4.75 -3.15 -15.23
C VAL A 245 5.96 -2.55 -15.93
N GLU A 246 7.15 -2.82 -15.37
CA GLU A 246 8.45 -2.33 -15.88
C GLU A 246 8.56 -2.48 -17.41
N HIS A 247 9.03 -1.41 -18.08
CA HIS A 247 9.22 -1.34 -19.55
C HIS A 247 7.96 -1.58 -20.39
N THR A 248 6.76 -1.42 -19.81
CA THR A 248 5.50 -1.58 -20.54
C THR A 248 4.53 -0.42 -20.23
N SER A 249 3.47 -0.33 -21.03
CA SER A 249 2.29 0.51 -20.72
C SER A 249 1.17 -0.26 -20.02
N LYS A 250 1.43 -1.50 -19.59
CA LYS A 250 0.42 -2.34 -18.93
C LYS A 250 0.38 -2.03 -17.45
N ARG A 251 -0.82 -1.82 -16.91
CA ARG A 251 -1.07 -1.69 -15.48
C ARG A 251 -0.83 -3.02 -14.75
N LEU A 252 -0.52 -2.98 -13.47
CA LEU A 252 -0.50 -4.18 -12.65
C LEU A 252 -1.85 -4.90 -12.72
N PHE A 253 -1.81 -6.21 -12.64
CA PHE A 253 -2.96 -7.10 -12.70
C PHE A 253 -2.97 -7.95 -11.42
N TYR A 254 -4.12 -8.04 -10.77
CA TYR A 254 -4.29 -8.64 -9.46
C TYR A 254 -5.09 -9.93 -9.51
N ASN A 255 -4.99 -10.75 -8.46
CA ASN A 255 -5.58 -12.08 -8.35
C ASN A 255 -5.02 -13.05 -9.41
N LYS A 256 -3.71 -13.01 -9.60
CA LYS A 256 -3.01 -13.98 -10.47
C LYS A 256 -2.90 -15.33 -9.76
N GLU A 257 -2.58 -16.37 -10.51
CA GLU A 257 -2.23 -17.69 -9.94
C GLU A 257 -1.06 -17.54 -8.96
N SER A 258 0.04 -16.95 -9.41
CA SER A 258 1.11 -16.49 -8.52
C SER A 258 0.82 -15.07 -8.04
N LEU A 259 0.78 -14.88 -6.73
CA LEU A 259 0.54 -13.58 -6.10
C LEU A 259 1.78 -12.67 -6.06
N PHE A 260 2.89 -13.07 -6.68
CA PHE A 260 4.03 -12.17 -6.87
C PHE A 260 3.70 -11.05 -7.86
N SER A 261 4.00 -9.82 -7.47
CA SER A 261 3.97 -8.68 -8.37
C SER A 261 5.18 -8.69 -9.31
N PRO A 262 5.01 -8.39 -10.60
CA PRO A 262 6.16 -8.10 -11.46
C PRO A 262 6.86 -6.82 -10.99
N ASN A 263 8.08 -6.58 -11.48
CA ASN A 263 8.71 -5.27 -11.33
C ASN A 263 7.80 -4.17 -11.89
N PHE A 264 7.79 -3.01 -11.23
CA PHE A 264 6.88 -1.92 -11.60
C PHE A 264 7.47 -0.54 -11.39
N VAL A 265 6.80 0.45 -11.97
CA VAL A 265 7.03 1.88 -11.74
C VAL A 265 5.67 2.54 -11.44
N ALA A 266 5.55 3.19 -10.28
CA ALA A 266 4.39 3.98 -9.89
C ALA A 266 4.68 5.48 -10.10
N HIS A 267 3.77 6.20 -10.78
CA HIS A 267 3.90 7.65 -11.03
C HIS A 267 2.57 8.30 -11.44
#